data_56aaa2239c13f99d87728067cfcc40db
#
_entry.id   56aaa2239c13f99d87728067cfcc40db
#
_cell.length_a   1.000
_cell.length_b   1.000
_cell.length_c   1.000
_cell.angle_alpha   90.00
_cell.angle_beta   90.00
_cell.angle_gamma   90.00
#
_symmetry.space_group_name_H-M   'P 1'
#
loop_
_entity.id
_entity.type
_entity.pdbx_description
1 polymer ?
#
loop_
_entity_poly.entity_id
_entity_poly.type
_entity_poly.pdbx_seq_one_letter_code
_entity_poly.pdbx_strand_id
1 'polypeptide(L)'
;MKAALGIVTVVLTAIAQPEPEHPMPSVLKTYQTVTAERLLHPEDGNWLMIRRTYDGWGYSPLDQITPANVARLKPVWVFSTSENRPHESAPIVNNGVMFVTTPMNQVIAIDARSGNLLWRYRRPRPAGATVPHETNRGIALYGDKVYYAAGEAVLVALDARTGKEVWTTTVADNGAAYYTTLAPLVAGGKVMVGASGGEFGIRGFVAAFDPDTGKERWRTYTVPAPGEPGSETWPKGDQWKTGGAPVWVTGNYDPATNIAFWGTGNGGPTVGDNRPGDNLYTASTIALDVATGAIKGYFQYHPNDSWDYDEVSPPILLDYQRSGRTIKGLLDVARDGYLWFLDRSGLGSPDGRIRFVEGKPYVFQNVFQGLDPVTGRPQIDPEHTPGTGKRADFCPGSHGGKTWPPVSFSPKTRMVYIPANNNMCSSNMGVKVEYHAGKGFVGIGGSRPFTVPGADHFGEVQAWNVDTGEKVWTHTYAKSPNWGSMLATAGGLVFSGGTNDRKLHAFDASTGKLLWEYPANSGILAPPTSFLIDGKQYIAVESGWGGDSSGDQRNLNRIFPGDFPEVPEGGAVWVFAVE
;
A
#
# COMPACT_ATOMS: atom_id res chain seq x y z
N MET A 1 73.49 -4.40 -29.46
CA MET A 1 72.46 -5.42 -29.70
C MET A 1 71.45 -5.35 -28.55
N LYS A 2 70.25 -4.76 -28.78
CA LYS A 2 69.19 -4.74 -27.81
C LYS A 2 68.12 -5.75 -28.30
N ALA A 3 67.91 -6.81 -27.52
CA ALA A 3 66.86 -7.78 -27.77
C ALA A 3 65.54 -7.25 -27.26
N ALA A 4 64.53 -7.16 -28.11
CA ALA A 4 63.14 -6.81 -27.76
C ALA A 4 62.41 -8.12 -27.41
N LEU A 5 61.90 -8.20 -26.18
CA LEU A 5 61.07 -9.30 -25.72
C LEU A 5 59.59 -8.95 -26.05
N GLY A 6 59.00 -9.65 -27.00
CA GLY A 6 57.60 -9.52 -27.34
C GLY A 6 56.75 -10.33 -26.38
N ILE A 7 55.84 -9.64 -25.66
CA ILE A 7 54.82 -10.29 -24.81
C ILE A 7 53.62 -10.65 -25.69
N VAL A 8 53.35 -11.95 -25.89
CA VAL A 8 52.13 -12.44 -26.56
C VAL A 8 51.04 -12.58 -25.49
N THR A 9 50.06 -11.69 -25.53
CA THR A 9 48.89 -11.79 -24.66
C THR A 9 47.87 -12.74 -25.32
N VAL A 10 47.74 -13.95 -24.78
CA VAL A 10 46.68 -14.90 -25.16
C VAL A 10 45.37 -14.49 -24.46
N VAL A 11 44.41 -13.95 -25.21
CA VAL A 11 43.07 -13.72 -24.72
C VAL A 11 42.31 -15.05 -24.78
N LEU A 12 42.13 -15.68 -23.64
CA LEU A 12 41.21 -16.82 -23.48
C LEU A 12 39.78 -16.29 -23.44
N THR A 13 39.06 -16.36 -24.54
CA THR A 13 37.61 -16.23 -24.58
C THR A 13 36.99 -17.47 -23.95
N ALA A 14 36.52 -17.35 -22.71
CA ALA A 14 35.69 -18.36 -22.08
C ALA A 14 34.37 -18.43 -22.84
N ILE A 15 34.16 -19.47 -23.63
CA ILE A 15 32.86 -19.79 -24.20
C ILE A 15 32.01 -20.29 -23.00
N ALA A 16 31.05 -19.44 -22.55
CA ALA A 16 30.06 -19.86 -21.57
C ALA A 16 29.27 -21.05 -22.19
N GLN A 17 29.41 -22.23 -21.61
CA GLN A 17 28.55 -23.35 -21.97
C GLN A 17 27.11 -22.96 -21.61
N PRO A 18 26.11 -23.22 -22.48
CA PRO A 18 24.72 -23.04 -22.11
C PRO A 18 24.43 -23.87 -20.86
N GLU A 19 23.87 -23.24 -19.82
CA GLU A 19 23.40 -23.99 -18.66
C GLU A 19 22.45 -25.10 -19.12
N PRO A 20 22.56 -26.31 -18.55
CA PRO A 20 21.67 -27.41 -18.88
C PRO A 20 20.23 -26.97 -18.62
N GLU A 21 19.36 -27.10 -19.61
CA GLU A 21 17.92 -26.84 -19.45
C GLU A 21 17.38 -27.78 -18.37
N HIS A 22 17.18 -27.26 -17.17
CA HIS A 22 16.50 -28.01 -16.13
C HIS A 22 15.03 -28.19 -16.54
N PRO A 23 14.48 -29.41 -16.40
CA PRO A 23 13.09 -29.66 -16.75
C PRO A 23 12.17 -28.75 -15.90
N MET A 24 11.20 -28.11 -16.55
CA MET A 24 10.24 -27.24 -15.88
C MET A 24 9.60 -27.97 -14.68
N PRO A 25 9.62 -27.37 -13.46
CA PRO A 25 8.96 -27.94 -12.28
C PRO A 25 7.48 -28.30 -12.53
N SER A 26 7.01 -29.37 -11.92
CA SER A 26 5.64 -29.87 -12.16
C SER A 26 4.57 -28.83 -11.85
N VAL A 27 4.72 -28.07 -10.77
CA VAL A 27 3.79 -27.01 -10.38
C VAL A 27 3.65 -25.91 -11.43
N LEU A 28 4.71 -25.59 -12.17
CA LEU A 28 4.66 -24.64 -13.30
C LEU A 28 4.02 -25.22 -14.54
N LYS A 29 4.14 -26.54 -14.77
CA LYS A 29 3.46 -27.22 -15.89
C LYS A 29 1.94 -27.19 -15.73
N THR A 30 1.46 -27.23 -14.48
CA THR A 30 0.03 -27.20 -14.12
C THR A 30 -0.47 -25.81 -13.74
N TYR A 31 0.33 -24.76 -14.00
CA TYR A 31 -0.08 -23.38 -13.75
C TYR A 31 -1.42 -23.06 -14.40
N GLN A 32 -2.37 -22.59 -13.62
CA GLN A 32 -3.69 -22.20 -14.12
C GLN A 32 -3.69 -20.73 -14.53
N THR A 33 -4.10 -20.47 -15.76
CA THR A 33 -4.31 -19.14 -16.30
C THR A 33 -5.26 -18.32 -15.41
N VAL A 34 -4.89 -17.10 -15.07
CA VAL A 34 -5.70 -16.21 -14.24
C VAL A 34 -6.63 -15.40 -15.12
N THR A 35 -7.89 -15.82 -15.22
CA THR A 35 -8.92 -15.13 -16.01
C THR A 35 -9.59 -14.01 -15.22
N ALA A 36 -10.33 -13.13 -15.91
CA ALA A 36 -11.16 -12.11 -15.28
C ALA A 36 -12.17 -12.72 -14.31
N GLU A 37 -12.74 -13.88 -14.67
CA GLU A 37 -13.69 -14.62 -13.82
C GLU A 37 -13.04 -15.11 -12.52
N ARG A 38 -11.82 -15.64 -12.58
CA ARG A 38 -11.08 -16.06 -11.39
C ARG A 38 -10.65 -14.89 -10.50
N LEU A 39 -10.40 -13.72 -11.07
CA LEU A 39 -10.15 -12.51 -10.27
C LEU A 39 -11.43 -11.99 -9.59
N LEU A 40 -12.58 -12.18 -10.24
CA LEU A 40 -13.88 -11.81 -9.70
C LEU A 40 -14.35 -12.80 -8.61
N HIS A 41 -14.13 -14.08 -8.84
CA HIS A 41 -14.52 -15.20 -7.97
C HIS A 41 -13.31 -16.12 -7.71
N PRO A 42 -12.30 -15.65 -6.93
CA PRO A 42 -11.12 -16.46 -6.64
C PRO A 42 -11.50 -17.70 -5.83
N GLU A 43 -10.96 -18.83 -6.19
CA GLU A 43 -11.13 -20.08 -5.45
C GLU A 43 -10.63 -19.90 -4.00
N ASP A 44 -11.30 -20.52 -3.04
CA ASP A 44 -11.01 -20.33 -1.61
C ASP A 44 -9.55 -20.60 -1.23
N GLY A 45 -8.93 -21.56 -1.91
CA GLY A 45 -7.53 -21.94 -1.72
C GLY A 45 -6.50 -21.05 -2.40
N ASN A 46 -6.92 -20.07 -3.20
CA ASN A 46 -6.04 -19.16 -3.91
C ASN A 46 -6.06 -17.73 -3.34
N TRP A 47 -4.95 -17.02 -3.54
CA TRP A 47 -4.83 -15.61 -3.20
C TRP A 47 -4.30 -14.86 -4.41
N LEU A 48 -5.19 -14.44 -5.34
CA LEU A 48 -4.82 -14.03 -6.69
C LEU A 48 -4.48 -12.53 -6.85
N MET A 49 -4.73 -11.72 -5.83
CA MET A 49 -4.40 -10.28 -5.80
C MET A 49 -4.08 -9.82 -4.37
N ILE A 50 -3.48 -8.64 -4.23
CA ILE A 50 -2.88 -8.17 -2.96
C ILE A 50 -3.81 -8.17 -1.73
N ARG A 51 -5.12 -8.03 -1.90
CA ARG A 51 -6.14 -8.08 -0.84
C ARG A 51 -7.19 -9.17 -1.07
N ARG A 52 -6.85 -10.17 -1.86
CA ARG A 52 -7.63 -11.33 -2.28
C ARG A 52 -8.78 -11.02 -3.23
N THR A 53 -9.59 -10.00 -2.97
CA THR A 53 -10.80 -9.64 -3.72
C THR A 53 -10.81 -8.16 -4.07
N TYR A 54 -11.58 -7.78 -5.08
CA TYR A 54 -11.67 -6.41 -5.59
C TYR A 54 -12.26 -5.40 -4.60
N ASP A 55 -13.05 -5.86 -3.64
CA ASP A 55 -13.59 -5.03 -2.56
C ASP A 55 -12.56 -4.64 -1.49
N GLY A 56 -11.39 -5.28 -1.51
CA GLY A 56 -10.27 -4.95 -0.64
C GLY A 56 -10.40 -5.44 0.79
N TRP A 57 -11.18 -6.49 1.04
CA TRP A 57 -11.46 -6.94 2.40
C TRP A 57 -10.26 -7.54 3.13
N GLY A 58 -9.23 -8.02 2.43
CA GLY A 58 -8.11 -8.71 3.10
C GLY A 58 -8.60 -9.89 3.94
N TYR A 59 -9.59 -10.63 3.42
CA TYR A 59 -10.29 -11.69 4.12
C TYR A 59 -10.11 -13.04 3.43
N SER A 60 -9.80 -14.07 4.23
CA SER A 60 -9.76 -15.46 3.78
C SER A 60 -11.03 -16.20 4.20
N PRO A 61 -11.72 -16.90 3.28
CA PRO A 61 -12.85 -17.76 3.63
C PRO A 61 -12.44 -19.08 4.31
N LEU A 62 -11.14 -19.35 4.41
CA LEU A 62 -10.60 -20.55 5.03
C LEU A 62 -10.75 -20.51 6.54
N ASP A 63 -11.14 -21.64 7.14
CA ASP A 63 -11.53 -21.76 8.55
C ASP A 63 -10.89 -22.93 9.30
N GLN A 64 -9.86 -23.58 8.73
CA GLN A 64 -9.16 -24.68 9.42
C GLN A 64 -8.29 -24.21 10.57
N ILE A 65 -7.77 -22.97 10.51
CA ILE A 65 -7.00 -22.34 11.59
C ILE A 65 -7.95 -21.48 12.43
N THR A 66 -8.12 -21.84 13.68
CA THR A 66 -9.15 -21.29 14.60
C THR A 66 -8.54 -20.90 15.94
N PRO A 67 -9.24 -20.17 16.82
CA PRO A 67 -8.81 -19.93 18.19
C PRO A 67 -8.46 -21.20 18.97
N ALA A 68 -9.10 -22.33 18.66
CA ALA A 68 -8.86 -23.61 19.35
C ALA A 68 -7.54 -24.28 18.98
N ASN A 69 -6.98 -23.99 17.79
CA ASN A 69 -5.78 -24.69 17.32
C ASN A 69 -4.62 -23.77 16.91
N VAL A 70 -4.81 -22.45 16.86
CA VAL A 70 -3.78 -21.49 16.45
C VAL A 70 -2.51 -21.58 17.29
N ALA A 71 -2.59 -21.99 18.55
CA ALA A 71 -1.43 -22.21 19.41
C ALA A 71 -0.45 -23.27 18.87
N ARG A 72 -0.89 -24.14 17.94
CA ARG A 72 -0.06 -25.14 17.26
C ARG A 72 0.48 -24.67 15.92
N LEU A 73 0.23 -23.42 15.53
CA LEU A 73 0.73 -22.85 14.28
C LEU A 73 2.27 -22.73 14.33
N LYS A 74 2.95 -23.31 13.34
CA LYS A 74 4.41 -23.33 13.27
C LYS A 74 4.89 -23.02 11.84
N PRO A 75 6.11 -22.47 11.67
CA PRO A 75 6.69 -22.32 10.36
C PRO A 75 6.95 -23.70 9.72
N VAL A 76 6.49 -23.85 8.48
CA VAL A 76 6.71 -25.06 7.66
C VAL A 76 7.99 -24.91 6.84
N TRP A 77 8.21 -23.70 6.31
CA TRP A 77 9.42 -23.34 5.61
C TRP A 77 9.64 -21.81 5.66
N VAL A 78 10.88 -21.41 5.45
CA VAL A 78 11.31 -20.01 5.36
C VAL A 78 12.20 -19.87 4.14
N PHE A 79 11.95 -18.85 3.32
CA PHE A 79 12.74 -18.54 2.13
C PHE A 79 13.41 -17.19 2.30
N SER A 80 14.76 -17.13 2.20
CA SER A 80 15.49 -15.85 2.20
C SER A 80 15.40 -15.17 0.84
N THR A 81 14.96 -13.93 0.82
CA THR A 81 14.84 -13.12 -0.41
C THR A 81 16.20 -12.61 -0.90
N SER A 82 17.23 -12.65 -0.04
CA SER A 82 18.57 -12.08 -0.28
C SER A 82 18.54 -10.55 -0.48
N GLU A 83 17.57 -9.88 0.15
CA GLU A 83 17.39 -8.43 0.15
C GLU A 83 17.10 -7.96 1.59
N ASN A 84 17.71 -6.86 2.02
CA ASN A 84 17.63 -6.39 3.41
C ASN A 84 16.86 -5.05 3.59
N ARG A 85 16.14 -4.62 2.57
CA ARG A 85 15.28 -3.42 2.61
C ARG A 85 13.84 -3.78 3.00
N PRO A 86 12.94 -2.77 3.18
CA PRO A 86 11.57 -3.04 3.62
C PRO A 86 10.79 -3.92 2.64
N HIS A 87 10.21 -5.00 3.14
CA HIS A 87 9.35 -5.92 2.39
C HIS A 87 7.89 -5.59 2.69
N GLU A 88 7.14 -5.19 1.66
CA GLU A 88 5.76 -4.71 1.78
C GLU A 88 4.79 -5.45 0.85
N SER A 89 5.27 -6.50 0.17
CA SER A 89 4.49 -7.27 -0.80
C SER A 89 3.66 -8.36 -0.12
N ALA A 90 2.40 -8.49 -0.52
CA ALA A 90 1.59 -9.64 -0.15
C ALA A 90 2.02 -10.86 -0.96
N PRO A 91 2.29 -12.03 -0.36
CA PRO A 91 2.48 -13.27 -1.11
C PRO A 91 1.23 -13.63 -1.91
N ILE A 92 1.34 -13.64 -3.24
CA ILE A 92 0.25 -13.99 -4.16
C ILE A 92 0.36 -15.47 -4.51
N VAL A 93 -0.72 -16.24 -4.36
CA VAL A 93 -0.70 -17.69 -4.57
C VAL A 93 -1.73 -18.11 -5.61
N ASN A 94 -1.26 -18.75 -6.68
CA ASN A 94 -2.07 -19.36 -7.74
C ASN A 94 -1.71 -20.84 -7.87
N ASN A 95 -2.58 -21.73 -7.38
CA ASN A 95 -2.45 -23.18 -7.50
C ASN A 95 -1.06 -23.72 -7.14
N GLY A 96 -0.56 -23.32 -5.96
CA GLY A 96 0.72 -23.78 -5.44
C GLY A 96 1.94 -23.02 -5.95
N VAL A 97 1.80 -22.07 -6.87
CA VAL A 97 2.87 -21.11 -7.22
C VAL A 97 2.67 -19.83 -6.42
N MET A 98 3.65 -19.48 -5.60
CA MET A 98 3.68 -18.25 -4.84
C MET A 98 4.56 -17.21 -5.53
N PHE A 99 4.06 -15.99 -5.66
CA PHE A 99 4.81 -14.85 -6.19
C PHE A 99 4.99 -13.80 -5.11
N VAL A 100 6.19 -13.30 -4.98
CA VAL A 100 6.55 -12.20 -4.07
C VAL A 100 7.43 -11.19 -4.79
N THR A 101 7.41 -9.94 -4.33
CA THR A 101 8.33 -8.91 -4.81
C THR A 101 9.21 -8.43 -3.67
N THR A 102 10.39 -7.98 -4.03
CA THR A 102 11.28 -7.34 -3.06
C THR A 102 11.68 -5.96 -3.57
N PRO A 103 12.25 -5.11 -2.72
CA PRO A 103 12.98 -3.93 -3.17
C PRO A 103 14.00 -4.27 -4.25
N MET A 104 14.52 -3.25 -4.93
CA MET A 104 15.55 -3.42 -5.98
C MET A 104 15.08 -4.21 -7.22
N ASN A 105 13.78 -4.06 -7.56
CA ASN A 105 13.22 -4.59 -8.81
C ASN A 105 13.35 -6.11 -8.96
N GLN A 106 12.90 -6.85 -7.97
CA GLN A 106 12.95 -8.30 -8.00
C GLN A 106 11.53 -8.89 -7.89
N VAL A 107 11.26 -9.91 -8.71
CA VAL A 107 10.07 -10.78 -8.62
C VAL A 107 10.56 -12.21 -8.45
N ILE A 108 9.99 -12.94 -7.50
CA ILE A 108 10.38 -14.31 -7.17
C ILE A 108 9.15 -15.20 -7.23
N ALA A 109 9.25 -16.32 -7.96
CA ALA A 109 8.29 -17.41 -7.89
C ALA A 109 8.83 -18.55 -7.04
N ILE A 110 8.02 -19.03 -6.13
CA ILE A 110 8.35 -20.05 -5.13
C ILE A 110 7.31 -21.16 -5.22
N ASP A 111 7.73 -22.41 -5.12
CA ASP A 111 6.80 -23.51 -4.85
C ASP A 111 6.23 -23.34 -3.45
N ALA A 112 4.95 -23.00 -3.35
CA ALA A 112 4.30 -22.67 -2.09
C ALA A 112 4.19 -23.86 -1.10
N ARG A 113 4.37 -25.11 -1.60
CA ARG A 113 4.40 -26.31 -0.77
C ARG A 113 5.73 -26.50 -0.05
N SER A 114 6.84 -26.28 -0.79
CA SER A 114 8.18 -26.66 -0.34
C SER A 114 9.09 -25.48 0.01
N GLY A 115 8.76 -24.26 -0.43
CA GLY A 115 9.62 -23.09 -0.33
C GLY A 115 10.76 -23.08 -1.37
N ASN A 116 10.77 -24.00 -2.33
CA ASN A 116 11.82 -24.05 -3.36
C ASN A 116 11.65 -22.93 -4.39
N LEU A 117 12.79 -22.32 -4.76
CA LEU A 117 12.82 -21.33 -5.83
C LEU A 117 12.41 -21.98 -7.16
N LEU A 118 11.43 -21.40 -7.84
CA LEU A 118 11.00 -21.80 -9.18
C LEU A 118 11.71 -20.97 -10.25
N TRP A 119 11.64 -19.65 -10.10
CA TRP A 119 12.38 -18.69 -10.91
C TRP A 119 12.52 -17.36 -10.18
N ARG A 120 13.47 -16.54 -10.65
CA ARG A 120 13.75 -15.21 -10.12
C ARG A 120 14.01 -14.27 -11.27
N TYR A 121 13.26 -13.18 -11.32
CA TYR A 121 13.49 -12.06 -12.21
C TYR A 121 14.15 -10.92 -11.44
N ARG A 122 15.15 -10.28 -12.03
CA ARG A 122 15.79 -9.08 -11.52
C ARG A 122 15.97 -8.09 -12.66
N ARG A 123 15.45 -6.88 -12.46
CA ARG A 123 15.60 -5.80 -13.40
C ARG A 123 16.68 -4.83 -12.91
N PRO A 124 17.81 -4.67 -13.64
CA PRO A 124 18.81 -3.66 -13.30
C PRO A 124 18.20 -2.26 -13.37
N ARG A 125 18.46 -1.45 -12.35
CA ARG A 125 18.10 -0.03 -12.40
C ARG A 125 19.08 0.73 -13.27
N PRO A 126 18.61 1.68 -14.11
CA PRO A 126 19.49 2.60 -14.81
C PRO A 126 20.36 3.42 -13.83
N ALA A 127 21.58 3.74 -14.21
CA ALA A 127 22.41 4.63 -13.42
C ALA A 127 21.73 6.00 -13.26
N GLY A 128 21.67 6.52 -12.04
CA GLY A 128 21.00 7.79 -11.73
C GLY A 128 19.48 7.72 -11.59
N ALA A 129 18.88 6.52 -11.61
CA ALA A 129 17.44 6.37 -11.35
C ALA A 129 17.07 6.92 -9.97
N THR A 130 15.99 7.71 -9.93
CA THR A 130 15.43 8.30 -8.70
C THR A 130 14.34 7.38 -8.15
N VAL A 131 14.63 6.68 -7.07
CA VAL A 131 13.69 5.80 -6.35
C VAL A 131 13.88 6.02 -4.84
N PRO A 132 13.32 7.10 -4.28
CA PRO A 132 13.55 7.49 -2.89
C PRO A 132 13.05 6.48 -1.86
N HIS A 133 11.89 5.88 -2.13
CA HIS A 133 11.32 4.81 -1.31
C HIS A 133 11.59 3.47 -1.99
N GLU A 134 12.61 2.77 -1.52
CA GLU A 134 13.03 1.49 -2.07
C GLU A 134 12.14 0.36 -1.55
N THR A 135 10.89 0.35 -1.98
CA THR A 135 9.91 -0.70 -1.67
C THR A 135 9.10 -1.07 -2.90
N ASN A 136 8.46 -2.22 -2.85
CA ASN A 136 7.45 -2.65 -3.81
C ASN A 136 6.35 -3.42 -3.08
N ARG A 137 5.08 -3.16 -3.44
CA ARG A 137 3.91 -3.71 -2.73
C ARG A 137 3.26 -4.88 -3.45
N GLY A 138 3.91 -5.45 -4.47
CA GLY A 138 3.46 -6.70 -5.08
C GLY A 138 3.27 -6.65 -6.59
N ILE A 139 2.60 -7.67 -7.07
CA ILE A 139 2.32 -7.94 -8.49
C ILE A 139 0.81 -8.02 -8.74
N ALA A 140 0.43 -8.04 -10.02
CA ALA A 140 -0.88 -8.50 -10.46
C ALA A 140 -0.75 -9.71 -11.39
N LEU A 141 -1.71 -10.61 -11.33
CA LEU A 141 -1.82 -11.77 -12.22
C LEU A 141 -2.95 -11.56 -13.22
N TYR A 142 -2.71 -11.84 -14.51
CA TYR A 142 -3.76 -11.92 -15.51
C TYR A 142 -3.29 -12.68 -16.75
N GLY A 143 -4.14 -13.54 -17.28
CA GLY A 143 -3.71 -14.49 -18.32
C GLY A 143 -2.61 -15.41 -17.76
N ASP A 144 -1.59 -15.62 -18.55
CA ASP A 144 -0.37 -16.33 -18.16
C ASP A 144 0.78 -15.37 -17.82
N LYS A 145 0.45 -14.17 -17.34
CA LYS A 145 1.42 -13.11 -17.08
C LYS A 145 1.41 -12.63 -15.62
N VAL A 146 2.57 -12.20 -15.19
CA VAL A 146 2.81 -11.45 -13.95
C VAL A 146 3.13 -10.01 -14.33
N TYR A 147 2.35 -9.05 -13.83
CA TYR A 147 2.58 -7.63 -14.04
C TYR A 147 3.22 -7.03 -12.81
N TYR A 148 4.29 -6.29 -13.04
CA TYR A 148 5.14 -5.70 -12.01
C TYR A 148 5.46 -4.25 -12.37
N ALA A 149 5.29 -3.34 -11.41
CA ALA A 149 5.67 -1.93 -11.57
C ALA A 149 7.07 -1.71 -10.95
N ALA A 150 8.09 -1.56 -11.80
CA ALA A 150 9.47 -1.36 -11.39
C ALA A 150 9.69 0.05 -10.86
N GLY A 151 10.56 0.20 -9.85
CA GLY A 151 10.76 1.45 -9.11
C GLY A 151 11.03 2.67 -10.01
N GLU A 152 11.73 2.52 -11.12
CA GLU A 152 12.01 3.61 -12.08
C GLU A 152 10.83 3.94 -13.03
N ALA A 153 9.59 3.70 -12.59
CA ALA A 153 8.37 3.96 -13.34
C ALA A 153 8.27 3.20 -14.68
N VAL A 154 8.60 1.92 -14.66
CA VAL A 154 8.44 0.99 -15.80
C VAL A 154 7.47 -0.12 -15.42
N LEU A 155 6.46 -0.34 -16.26
CA LEU A 155 5.56 -1.50 -16.14
C LEU A 155 6.16 -2.67 -16.93
N VAL A 156 6.26 -3.82 -16.29
CA VAL A 156 6.84 -5.05 -16.82
C VAL A 156 5.80 -6.15 -16.83
N ALA A 157 5.69 -6.90 -17.92
CA ALA A 157 4.96 -8.16 -17.98
C ALA A 157 5.94 -9.31 -18.12
N LEU A 158 5.83 -10.28 -17.22
CA LEU A 158 6.61 -11.52 -17.23
C LEU A 158 5.71 -12.70 -17.57
N ASP A 159 6.25 -13.69 -18.26
CA ASP A 159 5.61 -15.00 -18.37
C ASP A 159 5.59 -15.68 -16.99
N ALA A 160 4.42 -16.08 -16.52
CA ALA A 160 4.24 -16.58 -15.15
C ALA A 160 4.94 -17.94 -14.89
N ARG A 161 5.19 -18.75 -15.92
CA ARG A 161 5.86 -20.03 -15.78
C ARG A 161 7.39 -19.92 -15.81
N THR A 162 7.91 -18.92 -16.51
CA THR A 162 9.36 -18.83 -16.78
C THR A 162 10.04 -17.61 -16.18
N GLY A 163 9.29 -16.58 -15.77
CA GLY A 163 9.82 -15.30 -15.32
C GLY A 163 10.47 -14.46 -16.42
N LYS A 164 10.37 -14.87 -17.70
CA LYS A 164 10.93 -14.11 -18.83
C LYS A 164 10.09 -12.89 -19.15
N GLU A 165 10.74 -11.79 -19.52
CA GLU A 165 10.03 -10.58 -19.99
C GLU A 165 9.24 -10.88 -21.26
N VAL A 166 7.96 -10.50 -21.26
CA VAL A 166 7.09 -10.51 -22.43
C VAL A 166 7.09 -9.14 -23.09
N TRP A 167 6.93 -8.09 -22.27
CA TRP A 167 7.03 -6.70 -22.70
C TRP A 167 7.35 -5.77 -21.53
N THR A 168 7.86 -4.59 -21.83
CA THR A 168 8.05 -3.49 -20.87
C THR A 168 7.53 -2.19 -21.46
N THR A 169 7.02 -1.30 -20.61
CA THR A 169 6.53 0.04 -21.01
C THR A 169 6.96 1.08 -19.98
N THR A 170 7.58 2.16 -20.43
CA THR A 170 7.85 3.33 -19.59
C THR A 170 6.52 4.00 -19.22
N VAL A 171 6.23 4.08 -17.93
CA VAL A 171 5.01 4.69 -17.40
C VAL A 171 5.15 6.20 -17.28
N ALA A 172 6.30 6.67 -16.80
CA ALA A 172 6.57 8.10 -16.63
C ALA A 172 8.08 8.39 -16.64
N ASP A 173 8.43 9.68 -16.71
CA ASP A 173 9.82 10.13 -16.72
C ASP A 173 10.43 10.07 -15.30
N ASN A 174 11.29 9.09 -15.08
CA ASN A 174 12.03 8.96 -13.83
C ASN A 174 13.05 10.10 -13.60
N GLY A 175 13.52 10.77 -14.67
CA GLY A 175 14.38 11.96 -14.56
C GLY A 175 13.65 13.14 -13.90
N ALA A 176 12.32 13.22 -14.01
CA ALA A 176 11.47 14.15 -13.30
C ALA A 176 10.99 13.61 -11.93
N ALA A 177 11.62 12.53 -11.44
CA ALA A 177 11.35 11.85 -10.19
C ALA A 177 9.95 11.21 -10.07
N TYR A 178 9.35 10.80 -11.19
CA TYR A 178 8.27 9.82 -11.13
C TYR A 178 8.86 8.44 -10.83
N TYR A 179 8.29 7.75 -9.85
CA TYR A 179 8.66 6.38 -9.53
C TYR A 179 7.41 5.57 -9.15
N THR A 180 7.53 4.28 -8.93
CA THR A 180 6.41 3.41 -8.54
C THR A 180 6.75 2.55 -7.34
N THR A 181 5.77 2.34 -6.47
CA THR A 181 5.87 1.46 -5.29
C THR A 181 4.68 0.52 -5.16
N LEU A 182 3.62 0.74 -5.93
CA LEU A 182 2.37 -0.02 -5.86
C LEU A 182 2.43 -1.35 -6.63
N ALA A 183 1.56 -2.30 -6.26
CA ALA A 183 1.18 -3.39 -7.15
C ALA A 183 0.24 -2.87 -8.25
N PRO A 184 0.36 -3.31 -9.51
CA PRO A 184 -0.65 -2.99 -10.53
C PRO A 184 -2.03 -3.53 -10.14
N LEU A 185 -3.10 -2.86 -10.58
CA LEU A 185 -4.47 -3.35 -10.49
C LEU A 185 -4.91 -3.87 -11.85
N VAL A 186 -5.33 -5.14 -11.94
CA VAL A 186 -6.01 -5.65 -13.15
C VAL A 186 -7.50 -5.55 -12.94
N ALA A 187 -8.21 -4.80 -13.79
CA ALA A 187 -9.66 -4.68 -13.76
C ALA A 187 -10.19 -4.34 -15.16
N GLY A 188 -11.36 -4.88 -15.53
CA GLY A 188 -11.99 -4.62 -16.82
C GLY A 188 -11.08 -4.91 -18.03
N GLY A 189 -10.21 -5.93 -17.92
CA GLY A 189 -9.26 -6.29 -18.98
C GLY A 189 -8.13 -5.30 -19.20
N LYS A 190 -7.79 -4.47 -18.20
CA LYS A 190 -6.67 -3.50 -18.24
C LYS A 190 -5.76 -3.67 -17.05
N VAL A 191 -4.49 -3.34 -17.22
CA VAL A 191 -3.50 -3.22 -16.15
C VAL A 191 -3.36 -1.76 -15.78
N MET A 192 -3.69 -1.39 -14.56
CA MET A 192 -3.66 0.00 -14.11
C MET A 192 -2.55 0.24 -13.10
N VAL A 193 -1.89 1.38 -13.21
CA VAL A 193 -0.85 1.84 -12.29
C VAL A 193 -1.00 3.33 -12.02
N GLY A 194 -0.59 3.76 -10.83
CA GLY A 194 -0.39 5.16 -10.49
C GLY A 194 1.10 5.51 -10.38
N ALA A 195 1.42 6.71 -9.95
CA ALA A 195 2.78 7.16 -9.76
C ALA A 195 3.00 7.74 -8.36
N SER A 196 4.17 7.45 -7.77
CA SER A 196 4.75 8.11 -6.60
C SER A 196 5.55 9.34 -7.05
N GLY A 197 5.96 10.20 -6.10
CA GLY A 197 6.84 11.34 -6.33
C GLY A 197 6.24 12.69 -5.94
N GLY A 198 5.22 12.71 -5.07
CA GLY A 198 4.58 13.94 -4.57
C GLY A 198 5.60 14.94 -4.04
N GLU A 199 6.61 14.47 -3.30
CA GLU A 199 7.70 15.24 -2.71
C GLU A 199 8.65 15.88 -3.73
N PHE A 200 8.50 15.55 -5.01
CA PHE A 200 9.32 16.08 -6.11
C PHE A 200 8.52 16.99 -7.07
N GLY A 201 7.27 17.30 -6.72
CA GLY A 201 6.42 18.14 -7.55
C GLY A 201 6.07 17.50 -8.88
N ILE A 202 5.67 16.23 -8.86
CA ILE A 202 5.08 15.56 -10.03
C ILE A 202 3.62 16.00 -10.21
N ARG A 203 3.03 15.72 -11.36
CA ARG A 203 1.58 15.71 -11.55
C ARG A 203 1.09 14.27 -11.46
N GLY A 204 0.45 13.90 -10.36
CA GLY A 204 -0.06 12.55 -10.11
C GLY A 204 -1.03 12.08 -11.19
N PHE A 205 -1.14 10.77 -11.37
CA PHE A 205 -2.06 10.16 -12.34
C PHE A 205 -2.36 8.71 -12.01
N VAL A 206 -3.41 8.18 -12.64
CA VAL A 206 -3.66 6.76 -12.87
C VAL A 206 -3.64 6.52 -14.37
N ALA A 207 -2.92 5.49 -14.82
CA ALA A 207 -2.88 5.10 -16.23
C ALA A 207 -3.25 3.62 -16.40
N ALA A 208 -3.92 3.30 -17.50
CA ALA A 208 -4.30 1.94 -17.86
C ALA A 208 -3.61 1.48 -19.14
N PHE A 209 -3.18 0.24 -19.12
CA PHE A 209 -2.42 -0.39 -20.19
C PHE A 209 -3.11 -1.65 -20.69
N ASP A 210 -2.91 -1.94 -21.96
CA ASP A 210 -3.32 -3.19 -22.57
C ASP A 210 -2.48 -4.35 -22.00
N PRO A 211 -3.09 -5.44 -21.51
CA PRO A 211 -2.35 -6.52 -20.86
C PRO A 211 -1.47 -7.33 -21.82
N ASP A 212 -1.77 -7.35 -23.11
CA ASP A 212 -1.02 -8.15 -24.08
C ASP A 212 0.15 -7.39 -24.70
N THR A 213 -0.02 -6.09 -24.89
CA THR A 213 0.95 -5.27 -25.65
C THR A 213 1.68 -4.22 -24.81
N GLY A 214 1.21 -3.92 -23.58
CA GLY A 214 1.73 -2.84 -22.76
C GLY A 214 1.40 -1.42 -23.29
N LYS A 215 0.56 -1.31 -24.34
CA LYS A 215 0.17 -0.01 -24.88
C LYS A 215 -0.75 0.74 -23.92
N GLU A 216 -0.44 2.00 -23.63
CA GLU A 216 -1.32 2.86 -22.83
C GLU A 216 -2.68 3.04 -23.52
N ARG A 217 -3.75 2.85 -22.77
CA ARG A 217 -5.14 3.00 -23.23
C ARG A 217 -5.72 4.34 -22.83
N TRP A 218 -5.46 4.78 -21.60
CA TRP A 218 -5.84 6.09 -21.09
C TRP A 218 -4.95 6.48 -19.89
N ARG A 219 -4.92 7.78 -19.62
CA ARG A 219 -4.27 8.38 -18.45
C ARG A 219 -5.16 9.47 -17.88
N THR A 220 -5.38 9.44 -16.58
CA THR A 220 -6.16 10.44 -15.85
C THR A 220 -5.27 11.09 -14.80
N TYR A 221 -5.06 12.38 -14.95
CA TYR A 221 -4.30 13.15 -13.98
C TYR A 221 -5.15 13.46 -12.74
N THR A 222 -4.51 13.38 -11.57
CA THR A 222 -5.14 13.67 -10.27
C THR A 222 -5.09 15.14 -9.89
N VAL A 223 -4.32 15.94 -10.62
CA VAL A 223 -4.34 17.41 -10.55
C VAL A 223 -4.88 17.92 -11.88
N PRO A 224 -6.04 18.60 -11.90
CA PRO A 224 -6.68 19.04 -13.14
C PRO A 224 -5.91 20.20 -13.79
N ALA A 225 -5.83 20.19 -15.12
CA ALA A 225 -5.33 21.31 -15.90
C ALA A 225 -6.41 22.42 -16.02
N PRO A 226 -6.02 23.66 -16.33
CA PRO A 226 -6.97 24.74 -16.54
C PRO A 226 -8.09 24.36 -17.51
N GLY A 227 -9.35 24.54 -17.07
CA GLY A 227 -10.55 24.17 -17.81
C GLY A 227 -11.06 22.75 -17.57
N GLU A 228 -10.29 21.88 -16.92
CA GLU A 228 -10.78 20.59 -16.44
C GLU A 228 -11.57 20.74 -15.12
N PRO A 229 -12.57 19.89 -14.84
CA PRO A 229 -13.31 19.92 -13.59
C PRO A 229 -12.40 19.84 -12.36
N GLY A 230 -12.57 20.75 -11.39
CA GLY A 230 -11.74 20.88 -10.20
C GLY A 230 -10.57 21.85 -10.35
N SER A 231 -10.27 22.34 -11.57
CA SER A 231 -9.17 23.30 -11.77
C SER A 231 -9.41 24.67 -11.12
N GLU A 232 -10.68 25.02 -10.85
CA GLU A 232 -11.07 26.22 -10.11
C GLU A 232 -10.62 26.22 -8.65
N THR A 233 -10.26 25.07 -8.10
CA THR A 233 -9.76 24.89 -6.73
C THR A 233 -8.26 25.09 -6.60
N TRP A 234 -7.58 25.35 -7.70
CA TRP A 234 -6.15 25.58 -7.79
C TRP A 234 -5.83 27.05 -8.07
N PRO A 235 -4.66 27.55 -7.62
CA PRO A 235 -4.21 28.89 -8.01
C PRO A 235 -4.10 29.03 -9.53
N LYS A 236 -4.32 30.24 -10.01
CA LYS A 236 -4.06 30.56 -11.41
C LYS A 236 -2.58 30.42 -11.74
N GLY A 237 -2.28 29.96 -12.96
CA GLY A 237 -0.90 29.78 -13.44
C GLY A 237 -0.53 28.31 -13.59
N ASP A 238 0.74 27.97 -13.39
CA ASP A 238 1.32 26.66 -13.75
C ASP A 238 1.47 25.66 -12.59
N GLN A 239 1.01 26.01 -11.40
CA GLN A 239 1.16 25.15 -10.20
C GLN A 239 0.51 23.76 -10.37
N TRP A 240 -0.53 23.65 -11.18
CA TRP A 240 -1.14 22.36 -11.50
C TRP A 240 -0.18 21.34 -12.13
N LYS A 241 0.89 21.82 -12.79
CA LYS A 241 1.91 20.94 -13.42
C LYS A 241 2.76 20.18 -12.39
N THR A 242 2.86 20.74 -11.17
CA THR A 242 3.71 20.25 -10.09
C THR A 242 2.91 20.05 -8.80
N GLY A 243 1.58 19.93 -8.94
CA GLY A 243 0.63 19.95 -7.82
C GLY A 243 0.60 18.70 -6.95
N GLY A 244 1.41 17.70 -7.21
CA GLY A 244 1.47 16.46 -6.41
C GLY A 244 0.30 15.52 -6.68
N ALA A 245 -0.49 15.20 -5.66
CA ALA A 245 -1.56 14.21 -5.68
C ALA A 245 -1.12 12.83 -6.22
N PRO A 246 0.01 12.25 -5.73
CA PRO A 246 0.52 10.98 -6.18
C PRO A 246 -0.47 9.85 -5.90
N VAL A 247 -0.37 8.75 -6.68
CA VAL A 247 -1.15 7.52 -6.48
C VAL A 247 -0.17 6.38 -6.34
N TRP A 248 0.22 6.05 -5.10
CA TRP A 248 1.31 5.12 -4.82
C TRP A 248 0.89 3.85 -4.07
N VAL A 249 -0.43 3.67 -3.84
CA VAL A 249 -1.04 2.45 -3.33
C VAL A 249 -2.11 1.96 -4.31
N THR A 250 -2.28 0.66 -4.41
CA THR A 250 -3.20 0.01 -5.35
C THR A 250 -4.66 0.25 -4.97
N GLY A 251 -5.46 0.68 -5.92
CA GLY A 251 -6.90 0.91 -5.75
C GLY A 251 -7.74 -0.38 -5.64
N ASN A 252 -9.06 -0.18 -5.56
CA ASN A 252 -10.09 -1.22 -5.57
C ASN A 252 -10.95 -1.14 -6.83
N TYR A 253 -11.79 -2.14 -7.06
CA TYR A 253 -12.67 -2.17 -8.23
C TYR A 253 -14.06 -2.69 -7.86
N ASP A 254 -15.09 -2.01 -8.36
CA ASP A 254 -16.47 -2.49 -8.33
C ASP A 254 -16.86 -2.99 -9.73
N PRO A 255 -16.89 -4.31 -9.96
CA PRO A 255 -17.22 -4.87 -11.27
C PRO A 255 -18.66 -4.61 -11.69
N ALA A 256 -19.59 -4.43 -10.74
CA ALA A 256 -21.00 -4.17 -11.04
C ALA A 256 -21.20 -2.80 -11.69
N THR A 257 -20.35 -1.82 -11.39
CA THR A 257 -20.41 -0.46 -11.95
C THR A 257 -19.29 -0.16 -12.92
N ASN A 258 -18.30 -1.05 -13.05
CA ASN A 258 -17.06 -0.85 -13.81
C ASN A 258 -16.25 0.36 -13.33
N ILE A 259 -16.26 0.63 -12.02
CA ILE A 259 -15.57 1.75 -11.39
C ILE A 259 -14.38 1.25 -10.58
N ALA A 260 -13.20 1.86 -10.79
CA ALA A 260 -12.03 1.68 -9.94
C ALA A 260 -11.90 2.87 -8.97
N PHE A 261 -11.63 2.58 -7.69
CA PHE A 261 -11.44 3.56 -6.63
C PHE A 261 -9.97 3.68 -6.28
N TRP A 262 -9.45 4.90 -6.28
CA TRP A 262 -8.05 5.18 -6.03
C TRP A 262 -7.90 6.31 -5.02
N GLY A 263 -7.06 6.10 -4.03
CA GLY A 263 -6.66 7.15 -3.12
C GLY A 263 -5.56 8.03 -3.72
N THR A 264 -5.57 9.32 -3.41
CA THR A 264 -4.58 10.29 -3.87
C THR A 264 -3.83 10.92 -2.71
N GLY A 265 -2.56 11.18 -2.90
CA GLY A 265 -1.69 11.72 -1.86
C GLY A 265 -1.74 13.26 -1.74
N ASN A 266 -0.74 13.75 -1.03
CA ASN A 266 -0.55 15.15 -0.68
C ASN A 266 -0.41 16.09 -1.89
N GLY A 267 -0.65 17.37 -1.65
CA GLY A 267 -0.34 18.42 -2.63
C GLY A 267 1.15 18.78 -2.68
N GLY A 268 1.62 19.25 -3.81
CA GLY A 268 2.97 19.78 -4.01
C GLY A 268 2.99 21.30 -4.18
N PRO A 269 3.77 22.07 -3.36
CA PRO A 269 4.48 21.66 -2.13
C PRO A 269 3.52 21.25 -1.02
N THR A 270 3.99 20.47 -0.03
CA THR A 270 3.13 19.89 1.02
C THR A 270 2.38 20.95 1.83
N VAL A 271 3.03 22.05 2.22
CA VAL A 271 2.39 23.10 3.04
C VAL A 271 1.42 23.93 2.21
N GLY A 272 0.15 23.92 2.59
CA GLY A 272 -0.99 24.37 1.79
C GLY A 272 -1.02 25.86 1.45
N ASP A 273 -0.43 26.75 2.24
CA ASP A 273 -0.36 28.19 1.95
C ASP A 273 0.51 28.53 0.71
N ASN A 274 1.34 27.59 0.27
CA ASN A 274 2.07 27.69 -1.00
C ASN A 274 1.17 27.44 -2.23
N ARG A 275 -0.01 26.86 -2.04
CA ARG A 275 -0.99 26.52 -3.08
C ARG A 275 -2.41 26.77 -2.63
N PRO A 276 -2.82 28.04 -2.41
CA PRO A 276 -4.13 28.38 -1.88
C PRO A 276 -5.29 27.80 -2.71
N GLY A 277 -6.37 27.41 -2.04
CA GLY A 277 -7.54 26.73 -2.59
C GLY A 277 -7.65 25.29 -2.10
N ASP A 278 -8.73 24.60 -2.44
CA ASP A 278 -9.01 23.23 -1.95
C ASP A 278 -8.10 22.17 -2.60
N ASN A 279 -7.53 22.47 -3.77
CA ASN A 279 -6.56 21.65 -4.51
C ASN A 279 -7.09 20.25 -4.86
N LEU A 280 -8.26 20.16 -5.52
CA LEU A 280 -8.75 18.88 -6.04
C LEU A 280 -7.78 18.28 -7.07
N TYR A 281 -7.49 17.01 -7.03
CA TYR A 281 -8.01 15.94 -6.16
C TYR A 281 -6.92 15.43 -5.20
N THR A 282 -6.23 16.31 -4.47
CA THR A 282 -5.32 15.89 -3.39
C THR A 282 -6.11 15.31 -2.22
N ALA A 283 -5.52 14.41 -1.43
CA ALA A 283 -6.09 13.82 -0.23
C ALA A 283 -7.54 13.34 -0.43
N SER A 284 -7.76 12.57 -1.49
CA SER A 284 -9.10 12.18 -1.95
C SER A 284 -9.17 10.70 -2.32
N THR A 285 -10.37 10.13 -2.24
CA THR A 285 -10.71 8.97 -3.06
C THR A 285 -11.35 9.45 -4.35
N ILE A 286 -10.83 9.01 -5.49
CA ILE A 286 -11.41 9.23 -6.83
C ILE A 286 -11.98 7.93 -7.40
N ALA A 287 -13.13 8.04 -8.08
CA ALA A 287 -13.80 6.95 -8.74
C ALA A 287 -13.62 7.07 -10.26
N LEU A 288 -12.92 6.13 -10.87
CA LEU A 288 -12.57 6.14 -12.30
C LEU A 288 -13.38 5.09 -13.07
N ASP A 289 -13.99 5.47 -14.16
CA ASP A 289 -14.52 4.55 -15.15
C ASP A 289 -13.36 3.75 -15.79
N VAL A 290 -13.35 2.44 -15.61
CA VAL A 290 -12.24 1.59 -16.06
C VAL A 290 -12.13 1.53 -17.58
N ALA A 291 -13.22 1.75 -18.32
CA ALA A 291 -13.19 1.74 -19.78
C ALA A 291 -12.46 2.97 -20.36
N THR A 292 -12.68 4.14 -19.76
CA THR A 292 -12.29 5.44 -20.32
C THR A 292 -11.29 6.24 -19.49
N GLY A 293 -11.14 5.92 -18.21
CA GLY A 293 -10.38 6.70 -17.23
C GLY A 293 -11.14 7.94 -16.69
N ALA A 294 -12.37 8.21 -17.13
CA ALA A 294 -13.09 9.39 -16.70
C ALA A 294 -13.39 9.36 -15.19
N ILE A 295 -13.18 10.49 -14.50
CA ILE A 295 -13.57 10.65 -13.09
C ILE A 295 -15.10 10.70 -13.04
N LYS A 296 -15.72 9.74 -12.34
CA LYS A 296 -17.17 9.63 -12.14
C LYS A 296 -17.62 10.14 -10.79
N GLY A 297 -16.71 10.36 -9.88
CA GLY A 297 -16.98 10.89 -8.57
C GLY A 297 -15.72 10.96 -7.72
N TYR A 298 -15.82 11.65 -6.61
CA TYR A 298 -14.74 11.77 -5.65
C TYR A 298 -15.27 12.11 -4.26
N PHE A 299 -14.40 11.92 -3.24
CA PHE A 299 -14.54 12.48 -1.92
C PHE A 299 -13.20 13.00 -1.47
N GLN A 300 -13.10 14.30 -1.12
CA GLN A 300 -11.89 14.89 -0.55
C GLN A 300 -12.01 14.88 0.96
N TYR A 301 -11.09 14.20 1.63
CA TYR A 301 -11.08 14.02 3.09
C TYR A 301 -10.75 15.32 3.81
N HIS A 302 -9.74 16.04 3.33
CA HIS A 302 -9.39 17.37 3.82
C HIS A 302 -8.85 18.23 2.68
N PRO A 303 -9.33 19.46 2.54
CA PRO A 303 -8.85 20.40 1.54
C PRO A 303 -7.53 21.02 1.99
N ASN A 304 -6.72 21.49 1.04
CA ASN A 304 -5.51 22.29 1.26
C ASN A 304 -4.55 21.70 2.30
N ASP A 305 -4.26 20.42 2.17
CA ASP A 305 -3.39 19.68 3.09
C ASP A 305 -2.10 20.44 3.42
N SER A 306 -1.72 20.47 4.70
CA SER A 306 -0.49 21.10 5.21
C SER A 306 0.30 20.17 6.14
N TRP A 307 -0.16 18.93 6.34
CA TRP A 307 0.35 17.99 7.33
C TRP A 307 1.08 16.80 6.70
N ASP A 308 0.98 16.64 5.36
CA ASP A 308 1.42 15.46 4.62
C ASP A 308 0.49 14.27 4.81
N TYR A 309 -0.82 14.56 4.87
CA TYR A 309 -1.83 13.52 5.01
C TYR A 309 -2.26 12.98 3.65
N ASP A 310 -1.41 12.12 3.11
CA ASP A 310 -1.77 11.31 1.95
C ASP A 310 -3.01 10.46 2.23
N GLU A 311 -4.04 10.56 1.41
CA GLU A 311 -5.13 9.62 1.50
C GLU A 311 -5.09 8.62 0.35
N VAL A 312 -4.04 7.84 0.36
CA VAL A 312 -3.80 6.76 -0.60
C VAL A 312 -4.25 5.40 -0.10
N SER A 313 -4.72 5.31 1.15
CA SER A 313 -5.26 4.08 1.71
C SER A 313 -6.31 3.50 0.78
N PRO A 314 -6.25 2.21 0.46
CA PRO A 314 -7.30 1.61 -0.35
C PRO A 314 -8.58 1.52 0.44
N PRO A 315 -9.67 2.17 -0.01
CA PRO A 315 -10.95 2.06 0.67
C PRO A 315 -11.46 0.62 0.64
N ILE A 316 -12.26 0.23 1.63
CA ILE A 316 -13.00 -1.03 1.60
C ILE A 316 -14.38 -0.79 0.97
N LEU A 317 -14.75 -1.60 -0.02
CA LEU A 317 -16.09 -1.57 -0.62
C LEU A 317 -16.98 -2.60 0.08
N LEU A 318 -18.01 -2.15 0.77
CA LEU A 318 -18.96 -3.02 1.48
C LEU A 318 -20.32 -2.33 1.63
N ASP A 319 -21.33 -3.13 1.90
CA ASP A 319 -22.62 -2.60 2.33
C ASP A 319 -22.70 -2.64 3.87
N TYR A 320 -23.17 -1.54 4.48
CA TYR A 320 -23.32 -1.42 5.93
C TYR A 320 -24.66 -0.76 6.31
N GLN A 321 -25.06 -0.93 7.56
CA GLN A 321 -26.31 -0.38 8.08
C GLN A 321 -26.11 0.99 8.71
N ARG A 322 -26.97 1.95 8.42
CA ARG A 322 -27.07 3.24 9.14
C ARG A 322 -28.52 3.70 9.17
N SER A 323 -29.01 4.02 10.38
CA SER A 323 -30.37 4.53 10.60
C SER A 323 -31.45 3.68 9.92
N GLY A 324 -31.34 2.34 10.00
CA GLY A 324 -32.28 1.38 9.43
C GLY A 324 -32.22 1.23 7.91
N ARG A 325 -31.21 1.79 7.25
CA ARG A 325 -31.01 1.67 5.80
C ARG A 325 -29.69 0.96 5.48
N THR A 326 -29.68 0.17 4.42
CA THR A 326 -28.45 -0.37 3.84
C THR A 326 -27.80 0.70 2.96
N ILE A 327 -26.58 1.05 3.28
CA ILE A 327 -25.75 1.99 2.52
C ILE A 327 -24.82 1.18 1.61
N LYS A 328 -24.79 1.51 0.33
CA LYS A 328 -23.78 0.99 -0.61
C LYS A 328 -22.46 1.70 -0.31
N GLY A 329 -21.69 1.13 0.62
CA GLY A 329 -20.65 1.83 1.33
C GLY A 329 -19.27 1.79 0.68
N LEU A 330 -18.52 2.81 1.05
CA LEU A 330 -17.08 2.90 0.93
C LEU A 330 -16.56 3.31 2.31
N LEU A 331 -15.70 2.49 2.89
CA LEU A 331 -15.09 2.74 4.20
C LEU A 331 -13.63 3.06 4.00
N ASP A 332 -13.16 4.16 4.61
CA ASP A 332 -11.76 4.52 4.59
C ASP A 332 -11.22 4.84 5.99
N VAL A 333 -9.99 4.39 6.24
CA VAL A 333 -9.27 4.64 7.50
C VAL A 333 -8.12 5.58 7.16
N ALA A 334 -8.40 6.87 7.29
CA ALA A 334 -7.57 7.93 6.75
C ALA A 334 -6.39 8.32 7.66
N ARG A 335 -5.33 8.88 7.06
CA ARG A 335 -4.18 9.43 7.79
C ARG A 335 -4.56 10.53 8.77
N ASP A 336 -5.59 11.29 8.45
CA ASP A 336 -6.11 12.39 9.29
C ASP A 336 -6.62 11.93 10.67
N GLY A 337 -6.69 10.63 10.90
CA GLY A 337 -7.14 10.05 12.16
C GLY A 337 -8.62 9.73 12.21
N TYR A 338 -9.33 9.86 11.10
CA TYR A 338 -10.75 9.52 11.00
C TYR A 338 -11.00 8.21 10.27
N LEU A 339 -11.98 7.47 10.76
CA LEU A 339 -12.66 6.38 10.06
C LEU A 339 -13.86 6.98 9.34
N TRP A 340 -13.81 6.98 8.01
CA TRP A 340 -14.81 7.61 7.16
C TRP A 340 -15.78 6.56 6.62
N PHE A 341 -17.07 6.81 6.83
CA PHE A 341 -18.17 6.04 6.26
C PHE A 341 -18.81 6.85 5.14
N LEU A 342 -18.75 6.34 3.93
CA LEU A 342 -19.20 7.05 2.73
C LEU A 342 -20.22 6.21 1.96
N ASP A 343 -21.07 6.88 1.18
CA ASP A 343 -22.06 6.26 0.28
C ASP A 343 -21.62 6.48 -1.18
N ARG A 344 -21.34 5.38 -1.88
CA ARG A 344 -20.94 5.36 -3.29
C ARG A 344 -22.11 5.19 -4.26
N SER A 345 -23.36 5.11 -3.78
CA SER A 345 -24.55 4.96 -4.63
C SER A 345 -24.82 6.16 -5.54
N GLY A 346 -24.26 7.34 -5.18
CA GLY A 346 -24.37 8.57 -5.97
C GLY A 346 -23.43 8.68 -7.17
N LEU A 347 -22.56 7.68 -7.40
CA LEU A 347 -21.67 7.68 -8.56
C LEU A 347 -22.47 7.68 -9.86
N GLY A 348 -22.09 8.60 -10.77
CA GLY A 348 -22.83 8.81 -12.02
C GLY A 348 -24.00 9.79 -11.90
N SER A 349 -24.31 10.33 -10.71
CA SER A 349 -25.21 11.46 -10.55
C SER A 349 -24.57 12.76 -11.09
N PRO A 350 -25.37 13.81 -11.38
CA PRO A 350 -24.83 15.06 -11.94
C PRO A 350 -23.77 15.75 -11.07
N ASP A 351 -23.81 15.56 -9.74
CA ASP A 351 -22.82 16.12 -8.80
C ASP A 351 -21.52 15.31 -8.74
N GLY A 352 -21.50 14.08 -9.27
CA GLY A 352 -20.31 13.23 -9.37
C GLY A 352 -19.61 12.98 -8.03
N ARG A 353 -20.34 12.95 -6.91
CA ARG A 353 -19.75 12.84 -5.57
C ARG A 353 -20.03 11.51 -4.91
N ILE A 354 -19.03 11.01 -4.23
CA ILE A 354 -19.20 10.04 -3.14
C ILE A 354 -19.71 10.84 -1.94
N ARG A 355 -20.79 10.38 -1.30
CA ARG A 355 -21.47 11.16 -0.25
C ARG A 355 -20.97 10.81 1.13
N PHE A 356 -20.81 11.80 1.97
CA PHE A 356 -20.54 11.65 3.39
C PHE A 356 -21.73 11.01 4.12
N VAL A 357 -21.43 10.08 5.02
CA VAL A 357 -22.41 9.48 5.94
C VAL A 357 -22.03 9.76 7.38
N GLU A 358 -20.77 9.45 7.74
CA GLU A 358 -20.26 9.63 9.09
C GLU A 358 -18.72 9.64 9.09
N GLY A 359 -18.10 10.38 10.03
CA GLY A 359 -16.68 10.33 10.33
C GLY A 359 -16.47 10.13 11.82
N LYS A 360 -15.63 9.16 12.20
CA LYS A 360 -15.29 8.84 13.59
C LYS A 360 -13.79 8.97 13.81
N PRO A 361 -13.31 9.76 14.80
CA PRO A 361 -11.89 9.74 15.14
C PRO A 361 -11.53 8.36 15.73
N TYR A 362 -10.57 7.67 15.10
CA TYR A 362 -10.09 6.38 15.60
C TYR A 362 -8.81 6.49 16.41
N VAL A 363 -8.09 7.62 16.29
CA VAL A 363 -6.94 8.01 17.11
C VAL A 363 -7.12 9.44 17.59
N PHE A 364 -6.28 9.88 18.53
CA PHE A 364 -6.25 11.26 18.96
C PHE A 364 -5.87 12.19 17.79
N GLN A 365 -6.67 13.21 17.57
CA GLN A 365 -6.42 14.25 16.56
C GLN A 365 -6.79 15.63 17.09
N ASN A 366 -6.08 16.67 16.63
CA ASN A 366 -6.36 18.07 16.95
C ASN A 366 -6.36 18.98 15.70
N VAL A 367 -6.26 18.39 14.51
CA VAL A 367 -6.22 19.15 13.24
C VAL A 367 -7.60 19.62 12.80
N PHE A 368 -8.67 18.92 13.22
CA PHE A 368 -10.04 19.29 12.93
C PHE A 368 -10.83 19.54 14.20
N GLN A 369 -11.50 20.69 14.26
CA GLN A 369 -12.43 21.04 15.35
C GLN A 369 -13.76 20.30 15.23
N GLY A 370 -14.10 19.83 14.03
CA GLY A 370 -15.32 19.08 13.71
C GLY A 370 -15.45 18.83 12.22
N LEU A 371 -16.53 18.13 11.87
CA LEU A 371 -16.93 17.88 10.48
C LEU A 371 -18.26 18.53 10.20
N ASP A 372 -18.43 19.09 9.00
CA ASP A 372 -19.74 19.52 8.52
C ASP A 372 -20.67 18.30 8.44
N PRO A 373 -21.85 18.31 9.08
CA PRO A 373 -22.69 17.12 9.21
C PRO A 373 -23.33 16.64 7.89
N VAL A 374 -23.31 17.45 6.84
CA VAL A 374 -23.90 17.13 5.54
C VAL A 374 -22.85 16.71 4.54
N THR A 375 -21.74 17.42 4.48
CA THR A 375 -20.70 17.24 3.47
C THR A 375 -19.50 16.45 3.97
N GLY A 376 -19.33 16.33 5.30
CA GLY A 376 -18.12 15.78 5.91
C GLY A 376 -16.91 16.71 5.85
N ARG A 377 -17.04 17.92 5.27
CA ARG A 377 -15.92 18.84 5.17
C ARG A 377 -15.37 19.20 6.55
N PRO A 378 -14.07 18.99 6.82
CA PRO A 378 -13.50 19.29 8.13
C PRO A 378 -13.42 20.80 8.37
N GLN A 379 -13.68 21.18 9.62
CA GLN A 379 -13.42 22.50 10.15
C GLN A 379 -11.97 22.51 10.65
N ILE A 380 -11.06 22.94 9.78
CA ILE A 380 -9.62 22.92 10.04
C ILE A 380 -9.27 23.88 11.17
N ASP A 381 -8.46 23.42 12.14
CA ASP A 381 -7.94 24.27 13.20
C ASP A 381 -6.70 25.02 12.71
N PRO A 382 -6.78 26.37 12.60
CA PRO A 382 -5.64 27.15 12.14
C PRO A 382 -4.46 27.14 13.12
N GLU A 383 -4.65 26.87 14.41
CA GLU A 383 -3.56 26.77 15.40
C GLU A 383 -2.68 25.55 15.11
N HIS A 384 -3.29 24.45 14.68
CA HIS A 384 -2.63 23.19 14.36
C HIS A 384 -2.27 23.03 12.88
N THR A 385 -2.32 24.11 12.10
CA THR A 385 -2.00 24.11 10.66
C THR A 385 -0.64 24.78 10.41
N PRO A 386 0.38 24.03 9.94
CA PRO A 386 1.65 24.60 9.50
C PRO A 386 1.49 25.57 8.34
N GLY A 387 2.32 26.62 8.32
CA GLY A 387 2.37 27.60 7.24
C GLY A 387 3.80 28.08 6.98
N THR A 388 3.99 28.85 5.91
CA THR A 388 5.29 29.43 5.56
C THR A 388 5.75 30.39 6.67
N GLY A 389 6.87 30.05 7.33
CA GLY A 389 7.38 30.77 8.49
C GLY A 389 6.60 30.52 9.78
N LYS A 390 5.51 29.76 9.74
CA LYS A 390 4.68 29.40 10.89
C LYS A 390 4.88 27.94 11.25
N ARG A 391 5.35 27.70 12.49
CA ARG A 391 5.38 26.36 13.07
C ARG A 391 4.03 26.04 13.71
N ALA A 392 3.57 24.80 13.52
CA ALA A 392 2.42 24.28 14.24
C ALA A 392 2.69 22.85 14.71
N ASP A 393 2.15 22.55 15.88
CA ASP A 393 2.14 21.22 16.50
C ASP A 393 0.79 20.55 16.18
N PHE A 394 0.83 19.33 15.67
CA PHE A 394 -0.38 18.64 15.24
C PHE A 394 -0.32 17.13 15.49
N CYS A 395 -1.48 16.56 15.74
CA CYS A 395 -1.71 15.14 15.94
C CYS A 395 -2.91 14.69 15.07
N PRO A 396 -2.86 13.50 14.48
CA PRO A 396 -1.68 12.64 14.41
C PRO A 396 -0.55 13.31 13.62
N GLY A 397 0.69 12.81 13.74
CA GLY A 397 1.84 13.35 12.99
C GLY A 397 1.73 13.10 11.47
N SER A 398 2.77 13.46 10.70
CA SER A 398 2.73 13.35 9.23
C SER A 398 2.48 11.92 8.70
N HIS A 399 2.85 10.88 9.44
CA HIS A 399 2.49 9.50 9.07
C HIS A 399 1.03 9.13 9.41
N GLY A 400 0.31 10.04 10.08
CA GLY A 400 -1.10 9.88 10.38
C GLY A 400 -1.40 8.86 11.47
N GLY A 401 -2.70 8.65 11.71
CA GLY A 401 -3.19 7.57 12.57
C GLY A 401 -2.96 6.19 11.96
N LYS A 402 -2.82 6.12 10.64
CA LYS A 402 -2.42 4.97 9.82
C LYS A 402 -1.88 5.51 8.49
N THR A 403 -0.91 4.84 7.90
CA THR A 403 -0.48 5.14 6.53
C THR A 403 -0.93 4.01 5.57
N TRP A 404 -0.11 3.56 4.64
CA TRP A 404 -0.47 2.60 3.59
C TRP A 404 -0.88 1.19 4.06
N PRO A 405 -0.47 0.63 5.23
CA PRO A 405 -0.80 -0.75 5.56
C PRO A 405 -2.29 -1.01 5.46
N PRO A 406 -2.74 -2.00 4.65
CA PRO A 406 -4.15 -2.27 4.48
C PRO A 406 -4.81 -2.80 5.76
N VAL A 407 -6.01 -2.35 6.00
CA VAL A 407 -6.93 -2.90 6.98
C VAL A 407 -7.54 -4.20 6.46
N SER A 408 -8.24 -4.95 7.31
CA SER A 408 -9.08 -6.06 6.85
C SER A 408 -10.50 -5.96 7.39
N PHE A 409 -11.45 -6.55 6.67
CA PHE A 409 -12.86 -6.62 7.07
C PHE A 409 -13.32 -8.08 7.12
N SER A 410 -14.01 -8.46 8.18
CA SER A 410 -14.64 -9.77 8.29
C SER A 410 -16.15 -9.68 8.13
N PRO A 411 -16.73 -10.34 7.11
CA PRO A 411 -18.19 -10.39 6.95
C PRO A 411 -18.87 -11.18 8.06
N LYS A 412 -18.15 -12.07 8.76
CA LYS A 412 -18.71 -12.86 9.89
C LYS A 412 -18.88 -12.02 11.14
N THR A 413 -17.90 -11.19 11.49
CA THR A 413 -17.96 -10.34 12.69
C THR A 413 -18.55 -8.97 12.40
N ARG A 414 -18.64 -8.57 11.13
CA ARG A 414 -19.00 -7.22 10.69
C ARG A 414 -18.04 -6.16 11.22
N MET A 415 -16.76 -6.53 11.42
CA MET A 415 -15.73 -5.63 11.94
C MET A 415 -14.66 -5.34 10.89
N VAL A 416 -14.21 -4.09 10.86
CA VAL A 416 -12.95 -3.68 10.25
C VAL A 416 -11.85 -3.68 11.30
N TYR A 417 -10.68 -4.22 10.95
CA TYR A 417 -9.50 -4.30 11.82
C TYR A 417 -8.43 -3.35 11.32
N ILE A 418 -7.97 -2.47 12.21
CA ILE A 418 -7.17 -1.30 11.88
C ILE A 418 -5.81 -1.38 12.59
N PRO A 419 -4.68 -1.33 11.87
CA PRO A 419 -3.37 -1.09 12.47
C PRO A 419 -3.23 0.43 12.70
N ALA A 420 -3.35 0.88 13.93
CA ALA A 420 -3.36 2.30 14.24
C ALA A 420 -2.09 2.74 14.96
N ASN A 421 -1.71 4.01 14.73
CA ASN A 421 -0.66 4.72 15.46
C ASN A 421 -1.32 5.89 16.19
N ASN A 422 -1.43 5.76 17.50
CA ASN A 422 -2.02 6.76 18.35
C ASN A 422 -0.94 7.57 19.10
N ASN A 423 -1.26 8.77 19.56
CA ASN A 423 -0.40 9.60 20.39
C ASN A 423 0.95 10.04 19.76
N MET A 424 1.18 9.76 18.49
CA MET A 424 2.36 10.21 17.75
C MET A 424 2.03 11.48 16.98
N CYS A 425 2.81 12.53 17.18
CA CYS A 425 2.54 13.88 16.68
C CYS A 425 3.75 14.47 15.94
N SER A 426 3.54 15.54 15.21
CA SER A 426 4.59 16.29 14.51
C SER A 426 4.48 17.78 14.75
N SER A 427 5.64 18.46 14.73
CA SER A 427 5.77 19.92 14.75
C SER A 427 6.49 20.36 13.48
N ASN A 428 5.77 20.90 12.51
CA ASN A 428 6.30 21.28 11.21
C ASN A 428 6.30 22.79 11.01
N MET A 429 7.25 23.29 10.22
CA MET A 429 7.29 24.68 9.78
C MET A 429 7.42 24.71 8.26
N GLY A 430 6.52 25.43 7.60
CA GLY A 430 6.57 25.63 6.17
C GLY A 430 7.66 26.60 5.73
N VAL A 431 8.17 26.38 4.51
CA VAL A 431 9.08 27.29 3.81
C VAL A 431 8.66 27.41 2.35
N LYS A 432 9.02 28.54 1.73
CA LYS A 432 8.91 28.66 0.28
C LYS A 432 9.95 27.77 -0.40
N VAL A 433 9.55 27.13 -1.47
CA VAL A 433 10.42 26.27 -2.27
C VAL A 433 10.18 26.54 -3.76
N GLU A 434 11.26 26.50 -4.54
CA GLU A 434 11.22 26.60 -6.00
C GLU A 434 11.26 25.20 -6.62
N TYR A 435 10.48 25.02 -7.68
CA TYR A 435 10.46 23.76 -8.39
C TYR A 435 11.69 23.60 -9.28
N HIS A 436 12.38 22.49 -9.13
CA HIS A 436 13.43 22.01 -10.02
C HIS A 436 13.18 20.53 -10.31
N ALA A 437 13.04 20.16 -11.57
CA ALA A 437 12.75 18.79 -11.97
C ALA A 437 13.74 17.78 -11.35
N GLY A 438 13.22 16.71 -10.76
CA GLY A 438 14.01 15.68 -10.08
C GLY A 438 14.63 16.08 -8.74
N LYS A 439 14.27 17.23 -8.19
CA LYS A 439 14.70 17.69 -6.84
C LYS A 439 13.53 17.77 -5.89
N GLY A 440 13.82 17.67 -4.59
CA GLY A 440 12.80 17.77 -3.55
C GLY A 440 12.02 19.08 -3.60
N PHE A 441 10.72 18.98 -3.53
CA PHE A 441 9.74 20.09 -3.60
C PHE A 441 8.73 20.03 -2.45
N VAL A 442 9.20 19.67 -1.26
CA VAL A 442 8.33 19.42 -0.08
C VAL A 442 7.79 20.70 0.54
N GLY A 443 8.61 21.74 0.68
CA GLY A 443 8.22 22.99 1.32
C GLY A 443 8.14 22.91 2.86
N ILE A 444 8.72 21.88 3.49
CA ILE A 444 8.87 21.74 4.93
C ILE A 444 10.31 22.09 5.32
N GLY A 445 10.51 23.17 6.07
CA GLY A 445 11.82 23.64 6.49
C GLY A 445 12.33 23.04 7.80
N GLY A 446 11.50 22.29 8.50
CA GLY A 446 11.87 21.59 9.72
C GLY A 446 10.72 20.83 10.30
N SER A 447 10.95 19.56 10.62
CA SER A 447 10.00 18.66 11.27
C SER A 447 10.58 18.17 12.59
N ARG A 448 9.75 18.08 13.63
CA ARG A 448 10.09 17.54 14.94
C ARG A 448 8.98 16.59 15.38
N PRO A 449 9.27 15.30 15.52
CA PRO A 449 8.31 14.38 16.12
C PRO A 449 8.21 14.62 17.62
N PHE A 450 7.01 14.44 18.17
CA PHE A 450 6.75 14.42 19.60
C PHE A 450 5.57 13.49 19.89
N THR A 451 5.27 13.27 21.15
CA THR A 451 4.16 12.42 21.58
C THR A 451 3.20 13.19 22.48
N VAL A 452 1.97 12.75 22.56
CA VAL A 452 1.00 13.31 23.51
C VAL A 452 1.55 13.14 24.93
N PRO A 453 1.56 14.20 25.76
CA PRO A 453 2.05 14.12 27.12
C PRO A 453 1.29 13.08 27.96
N GLY A 454 2.03 12.18 28.62
CA GLY A 454 1.46 11.10 29.44
C GLY A 454 0.93 9.90 28.65
N ALA A 455 1.18 9.84 27.35
CA ALA A 455 0.83 8.65 26.55
C ALA A 455 1.53 7.40 27.07
N ASP A 456 0.78 6.31 27.20
CA ASP A 456 1.24 5.02 27.71
C ASP A 456 1.45 3.97 26.59
N HIS A 457 1.03 4.31 25.35
CA HIS A 457 1.18 3.44 24.18
C HIS A 457 1.20 4.27 22.88
N PHE A 458 1.64 3.63 21.78
CA PHE A 458 1.73 4.26 20.46
C PHE A 458 1.07 3.43 19.35
N GLY A 459 1.37 2.14 19.26
CA GLY A 459 0.71 1.25 18.31
C GLY A 459 -0.55 0.64 18.86
N GLU A 460 -1.52 0.40 18.00
CA GLU A 460 -2.77 -0.26 18.34
C GLU A 460 -3.21 -1.25 17.23
N VAL A 461 -3.95 -2.29 17.62
CA VAL A 461 -4.87 -3.02 16.75
C VAL A 461 -6.27 -2.74 17.25
N GLN A 462 -7.09 -2.15 16.39
CA GLN A 462 -8.47 -1.81 16.74
C GLN A 462 -9.45 -2.64 15.91
N ALA A 463 -10.62 -2.95 16.48
CA ALA A 463 -11.76 -3.48 15.75
C ALA A 463 -12.97 -2.57 15.90
N TRP A 464 -13.56 -2.22 14.75
CA TRP A 464 -14.73 -1.35 14.68
C TRP A 464 -15.88 -2.07 13.96
N ASN A 465 -17.05 -2.10 14.58
CA ASN A 465 -18.23 -2.64 13.93
C ASN A 465 -18.73 -1.66 12.87
N VAL A 466 -18.79 -2.13 11.62
CA VAL A 466 -19.14 -1.26 10.48
C VAL A 466 -20.61 -0.83 10.47
N ASP A 467 -21.51 -1.61 11.10
CA ASP A 467 -22.93 -1.32 11.13
C ASP A 467 -23.33 -0.34 12.24
N THR A 468 -22.61 -0.36 13.37
CA THR A 468 -22.84 0.59 14.48
C THR A 468 -21.93 1.81 14.43
N GLY A 469 -20.76 1.70 13.77
CA GLY A 469 -19.73 2.73 13.77
C GLY A 469 -19.01 2.87 15.11
N GLU A 470 -19.00 1.82 15.93
CA GLU A 470 -18.40 1.84 17.26
C GLU A 470 -17.16 0.94 17.34
N LYS A 471 -16.18 1.38 18.13
CA LYS A 471 -14.99 0.62 18.46
C LYS A 471 -15.35 -0.48 19.46
N VAL A 472 -15.09 -1.75 19.09
CA VAL A 472 -15.46 -2.93 19.88
C VAL A 472 -14.34 -3.33 20.83
N TRP A 473 -13.09 -3.36 20.32
CA TRP A 473 -11.93 -3.66 21.14
C TRP A 473 -10.67 -2.97 20.60
N THR A 474 -9.68 -2.84 21.48
CA THR A 474 -8.35 -2.34 21.16
C THR A 474 -7.30 -3.19 21.87
N HIS A 475 -6.24 -3.55 21.15
CA HIS A 475 -5.01 -4.08 21.70
C HIS A 475 -3.90 -3.05 21.51
N THR A 476 -3.15 -2.71 22.57
CA THR A 476 -2.16 -1.62 22.57
C THR A 476 -0.72 -2.14 22.66
N TYR A 477 0.20 -1.40 22.05
CA TYR A 477 1.64 -1.64 22.11
C TYR A 477 2.32 -0.43 22.76
N ALA A 478 2.77 -0.58 24.00
CA ALA A 478 3.36 0.52 24.80
C ALA A 478 4.65 1.05 24.18
N LYS A 479 5.48 0.17 23.60
CA LYS A 479 6.83 0.51 23.12
C LYS A 479 7.01 0.18 21.64
N SER A 480 5.97 0.38 20.83
CA SER A 480 6.04 0.15 19.38
C SER A 480 4.97 0.96 18.67
N PRO A 481 5.26 1.59 17.53
CA PRO A 481 4.23 1.89 16.55
C PRO A 481 3.70 0.59 15.93
N ASN A 482 2.60 0.67 15.19
CA ASN A 482 2.07 -0.45 14.42
C ASN A 482 2.07 -0.12 12.91
N TRP A 483 2.96 -0.77 12.18
CA TRP A 483 3.10 -0.69 10.72
C TRP A 483 2.64 -1.96 10.01
N GLY A 484 1.89 -2.83 10.72
CA GLY A 484 1.44 -4.11 10.20
C GLY A 484 0.19 -4.02 9.36
N SER A 485 0.16 -4.79 8.30
CA SER A 485 -1.04 -5.03 7.51
C SER A 485 -1.89 -6.11 8.16
N MET A 486 -3.21 -6.11 7.87
CA MET A 486 -4.17 -7.01 8.49
C MET A 486 -4.63 -8.12 7.55
N LEU A 487 -4.85 -9.32 8.12
CA LEU A 487 -5.56 -10.44 7.49
C LEU A 487 -6.64 -10.95 8.45
N ALA A 488 -7.90 -10.96 8.03
CA ALA A 488 -8.97 -11.64 8.76
C ALA A 488 -9.30 -12.98 8.10
N THR A 489 -9.71 -13.97 8.88
CA THR A 489 -10.06 -15.31 8.37
C THR A 489 -11.43 -15.78 8.83
N ALA A 490 -12.06 -16.67 8.06
CA ALA A 490 -13.32 -17.30 8.43
C ALA A 490 -13.20 -18.19 9.68
N GLY A 491 -11.98 -18.59 10.05
CA GLY A 491 -11.67 -19.30 11.29
C GLY A 491 -11.81 -18.44 12.55
N GLY A 492 -12.12 -17.15 12.42
CA GLY A 492 -12.32 -16.24 13.55
C GLY A 492 -11.02 -15.64 14.11
N LEU A 493 -10.01 -15.51 13.28
CA LEU A 493 -8.71 -14.94 13.62
C LEU A 493 -8.41 -13.69 12.81
N VAL A 494 -7.63 -12.79 13.41
CA VAL A 494 -6.96 -11.65 12.75
C VAL A 494 -5.46 -11.80 12.92
N PHE A 495 -4.73 -11.77 11.81
CA PHE A 495 -3.26 -11.78 11.81
C PHE A 495 -2.73 -10.39 11.50
N SER A 496 -1.66 -9.98 12.21
CA SER A 496 -0.95 -8.73 12.00
C SER A 496 0.50 -8.84 12.47
N GLY A 497 1.37 -8.05 11.86
CA GLY A 497 2.73 -7.81 12.33
C GLY A 497 2.97 -6.32 12.59
N GLY A 498 4.11 -5.79 12.15
CA GLY A 498 4.40 -4.35 12.07
C GLY A 498 4.84 -3.69 13.37
N THR A 499 5.17 -4.46 14.38
CA THR A 499 5.65 -4.00 15.67
C THR A 499 7.14 -4.28 15.87
N ASN A 500 7.78 -3.52 16.78
CA ASN A 500 9.22 -3.61 17.08
C ASN A 500 9.66 -4.96 17.63
N ASP A 501 8.73 -5.77 18.10
CA ASP A 501 8.99 -7.13 18.60
C ASP A 501 9.22 -8.15 17.47
N ARG A 502 9.02 -7.76 16.20
CA ARG A 502 9.22 -8.59 15.00
C ARG A 502 8.31 -9.80 14.91
N LYS A 503 7.19 -9.79 15.62
CA LYS A 503 6.33 -10.97 15.69
C LYS A 503 5.17 -10.88 14.68
N LEU A 504 4.78 -12.02 14.16
CA LEU A 504 3.45 -12.22 13.62
C LEU A 504 2.52 -12.59 14.78
N HIS A 505 1.45 -11.83 14.93
CA HIS A 505 0.44 -12.04 15.98
C HIS A 505 -0.83 -12.61 15.39
N ALA A 506 -1.55 -13.42 16.17
CA ALA A 506 -2.91 -13.85 15.88
C ALA A 506 -3.83 -13.50 17.05
N PHE A 507 -4.87 -12.74 16.73
CA PHE A 507 -5.88 -12.31 17.70
C PHE A 507 -7.20 -13.04 17.45
N ASP A 508 -7.96 -13.27 18.51
CA ASP A 508 -9.38 -13.58 18.39
C ASP A 508 -10.12 -12.41 17.76
N ALA A 509 -10.76 -12.64 16.63
CA ALA A 509 -11.39 -11.59 15.84
C ALA A 509 -12.51 -10.85 16.59
N SER A 510 -13.20 -11.51 17.51
CA SER A 510 -14.34 -10.95 18.25
C SER A 510 -13.94 -10.17 19.49
N THR A 511 -12.84 -10.57 20.15
CA THR A 511 -12.46 -10.06 21.48
C THR A 511 -11.15 -9.29 21.53
N GLY A 512 -10.31 -9.39 20.48
CA GLY A 512 -8.96 -8.80 20.46
C GLY A 512 -7.95 -9.51 21.36
N LYS A 513 -8.32 -10.67 21.96
CA LYS A 513 -7.39 -11.45 22.78
C LYS A 513 -6.25 -11.98 21.91
N LEU A 514 -5.00 -11.69 22.28
CA LEU A 514 -3.82 -12.31 21.68
C LEU A 514 -3.80 -13.81 22.01
N LEU A 515 -3.81 -14.64 20.97
CA LEU A 515 -3.88 -16.10 21.09
C LEU A 515 -2.57 -16.79 20.73
N TRP A 516 -1.79 -16.18 19.84
CA TRP A 516 -0.53 -16.73 19.35
C TRP A 516 0.35 -15.62 18.81
N GLU A 517 1.67 -15.83 18.93
CA GLU A 517 2.68 -14.96 18.35
C GLU A 517 3.93 -15.77 17.97
N TYR A 518 4.61 -15.35 16.92
CA TYR A 518 5.85 -15.98 16.46
C TYR A 518 6.87 -14.95 15.97
N PRO A 519 8.13 -14.98 16.47
CA PRO A 519 9.16 -14.03 16.09
C PRO A 519 9.73 -14.35 14.70
N ALA A 520 9.79 -13.36 13.82
CA ALA A 520 10.50 -13.44 12.55
C ALA A 520 11.96 -12.92 12.67
N ASN A 521 12.71 -13.04 11.58
CA ASN A 521 14.08 -12.51 11.50
C ASN A 521 14.12 -10.97 11.52
N SER A 522 13.07 -10.32 11.03
CA SER A 522 12.92 -8.87 10.89
C SER A 522 11.46 -8.46 11.18
N GLY A 523 11.16 -7.16 11.17
CA GLY A 523 9.78 -6.69 11.31
C GLY A 523 8.91 -7.09 10.12
N ILE A 524 7.58 -7.18 10.34
CA ILE A 524 6.62 -7.70 9.37
C ILE A 524 5.72 -6.55 8.93
N LEU A 525 6.01 -5.93 7.79
CA LEU A 525 5.22 -4.84 7.21
C LEU A 525 4.18 -5.37 6.21
N ALA A 526 4.54 -6.45 5.51
CA ALA A 526 3.78 -7.05 4.44
C ALA A 526 2.40 -7.57 4.89
N PRO A 527 1.38 -7.52 4.02
CA PRO A 527 0.10 -8.16 4.28
C PRO A 527 0.25 -9.68 4.39
N PRO A 528 -0.21 -10.32 5.49
CA PRO A 528 -0.31 -11.76 5.53
C PRO A 528 -1.37 -12.27 4.54
N THR A 529 -1.18 -13.47 4.02
CA THR A 529 -2.11 -14.14 3.11
C THR A 529 -2.43 -15.56 3.57
N SER A 530 -3.55 -16.11 3.11
CA SER A 530 -3.96 -17.47 3.46
C SER A 530 -4.36 -18.25 2.23
N PHE A 531 -3.89 -19.51 2.13
CA PHE A 531 -4.11 -20.36 0.96
C PHE A 531 -4.22 -21.85 1.34
N LEU A 532 -4.65 -22.68 0.38
CA LEU A 532 -4.72 -24.13 0.54
C LEU A 532 -3.73 -24.83 -0.41
N ILE A 533 -3.07 -25.87 0.12
CA ILE A 533 -2.38 -26.87 -0.69
C ILE A 533 -2.76 -28.24 -0.14
N ASP A 534 -3.21 -29.14 -1.03
CA ASP A 534 -3.63 -30.51 -0.69
C ASP A 534 -4.66 -30.56 0.45
N GLY A 535 -5.58 -29.59 0.47
CA GLY A 535 -6.62 -29.50 1.50
C GLY A 535 -6.15 -28.97 2.85
N LYS A 536 -4.89 -28.57 3.02
CA LYS A 536 -4.33 -27.99 4.25
C LYS A 536 -4.20 -26.48 4.11
N GLN A 537 -4.64 -25.72 5.13
CA GLN A 537 -4.55 -24.27 5.20
C GLN A 537 -3.17 -23.81 5.66
N TYR A 538 -2.66 -22.77 5.01
CA TYR A 538 -1.40 -22.09 5.32
C TYR A 538 -1.63 -20.60 5.51
N ILE A 539 -0.74 -19.96 6.29
CA ILE A 539 -0.57 -18.51 6.40
C ILE A 539 0.82 -18.16 5.88
N ALA A 540 0.91 -17.21 4.96
CA ALA A 540 2.19 -16.70 4.46
C ALA A 540 2.34 -15.22 4.75
N VAL A 541 3.59 -14.77 4.98
CA VAL A 541 3.91 -13.36 5.17
C VAL A 541 5.37 -13.09 4.80
N GLU A 542 5.66 -11.89 4.32
CA GLU A 542 7.05 -11.41 4.20
C GLU A 542 7.46 -10.64 5.45
N SER A 543 8.70 -10.81 5.87
CA SER A 543 9.37 -9.98 6.86
C SER A 543 10.48 -9.16 6.19
N GLY A 544 10.69 -7.94 6.66
CA GLY A 544 11.70 -7.00 6.19
C GLY A 544 11.35 -5.60 6.68
N TRP A 545 12.09 -5.12 7.69
CA TRP A 545 11.90 -3.80 8.30
C TRP A 545 12.67 -2.73 7.55
N GLY A 546 12.17 -1.48 7.56
CA GLY A 546 12.87 -0.36 6.94
C GLY A 546 11.94 0.79 6.56
N GLY A 547 12.46 1.76 5.80
CA GLY A 547 11.69 2.90 5.35
C GLY A 547 11.11 3.73 6.50
N ASP A 548 9.84 4.11 6.39
CA ASP A 548 9.15 4.98 7.35
C ASP A 548 9.00 4.33 8.73
N SER A 549 8.79 3.01 8.79
CA SER A 549 8.67 2.30 10.07
C SER A 549 9.94 2.39 10.91
N SER A 550 11.12 2.27 10.29
CA SER A 550 12.39 2.48 10.99
C SER A 550 12.65 3.97 11.27
N GLY A 551 12.09 4.87 10.48
CA GLY A 551 12.07 6.32 10.73
C GLY A 551 11.34 6.65 12.03
N ASP A 552 10.12 6.16 12.20
CA ASP A 552 9.32 6.34 13.41
C ASP A 552 9.98 5.71 14.64
N GLN A 553 10.55 4.53 14.51
CA GLN A 553 11.30 3.91 15.59
C GLN A 553 12.49 4.77 16.04
N ARG A 554 13.27 5.31 15.09
CA ARG A 554 14.37 6.23 15.42
C ARG A 554 13.86 7.51 16.09
N ASN A 555 12.71 8.03 15.68
CA ASN A 555 12.08 9.20 16.30
C ASN A 555 11.67 8.92 17.74
N LEU A 556 11.02 7.80 18.00
CA LEU A 556 10.68 7.36 19.35
C LEU A 556 11.91 7.14 20.22
N ASN A 557 13.00 6.57 19.67
CA ASN A 557 14.28 6.41 20.38
C ASN A 557 14.95 7.74 20.74
N ARG A 558 14.71 8.82 19.99
CA ARG A 558 15.17 10.17 20.35
C ARG A 558 14.37 10.77 21.50
N ILE A 559 13.06 10.48 21.54
CA ILE A 559 12.15 10.98 22.59
C ILE A 559 12.33 10.16 23.89
N PHE A 560 12.46 8.84 23.76
CA PHE A 560 12.57 7.87 24.84
C PHE A 560 13.82 6.99 24.66
N PRO A 561 15.02 7.49 24.97
CA PRO A 561 16.26 6.75 24.73
C PRO A 561 16.30 5.38 25.41
N GLY A 562 16.53 4.32 24.65
CA GLY A 562 16.67 2.95 25.14
C GLY A 562 15.38 2.16 25.34
N ASP A 563 14.21 2.80 25.12
CA ASP A 563 12.92 2.12 25.32
C ASP A 563 12.45 1.32 24.09
N PHE A 564 12.91 1.66 22.90
CA PHE A 564 12.47 1.03 21.65
C PHE A 564 13.62 0.21 21.03
N PRO A 565 13.55 -1.14 21.06
CA PRO A 565 14.61 -1.97 20.51
C PRO A 565 14.77 -1.77 19.01
N GLU A 566 16.00 -1.84 18.51
CA GLU A 566 16.26 -1.85 17.08
C GLU A 566 15.73 -3.13 16.44
N VAL A 567 15.07 -2.98 15.30
CA VAL A 567 14.60 -4.09 14.49
C VAL A 567 15.65 -4.37 13.43
N PRO A 568 16.23 -5.58 13.37
CA PRO A 568 17.24 -5.92 12.37
C PRO A 568 16.62 -5.94 10.97
N GLU A 569 17.39 -5.48 9.99
CA GLU A 569 17.06 -5.62 8.58
C GLU A 569 17.16 -7.09 8.13
N GLY A 570 16.55 -7.43 6.99
CA GLY A 570 16.64 -8.76 6.40
C GLY A 570 15.29 -9.28 5.92
N GLY A 571 15.24 -9.69 4.65
CA GLY A 571 14.01 -10.14 3.98
C GLY A 571 13.86 -11.66 3.96
N ALA A 572 12.67 -12.13 4.35
CA ALA A 572 12.30 -13.53 4.24
C ALA A 572 10.79 -13.71 4.02
N VAL A 573 10.44 -14.79 3.34
CA VAL A 573 9.05 -15.29 3.25
C VAL A 573 8.89 -16.41 4.26
N TRP A 574 7.90 -16.29 5.12
CA TRP A 574 7.53 -17.26 6.14
C TRP A 574 6.20 -17.91 5.78
N VAL A 575 6.13 -19.23 5.86
CA VAL A 575 4.88 -19.96 5.70
C VAL A 575 4.63 -20.84 6.92
N PHE A 576 3.42 -20.73 7.45
CA PHE A 576 2.98 -21.39 8.68
C PHE A 576 1.81 -22.33 8.40
N ALA A 577 1.73 -23.42 9.17
CA ALA A 577 0.58 -24.31 9.20
C ALA A 577 0.38 -24.91 10.59
N VAL A 578 -0.82 -25.39 10.88
CA VAL A 578 -1.10 -26.17 12.11
C VAL A 578 -0.56 -27.58 11.93
N GLU A 579 0.23 -28.04 12.91
CA GLU A 579 0.71 -29.44 13.02
C GLU A 579 -0.24 -30.32 13.81
#